data_ba6320a5c93dd17d9c91a2e55d197b83
#
_entry.id   ba6320a5c93dd17d9c91a2e55d197b83
#
_cell.length_a   1.000
_cell.length_b   1.000
_cell.length_c   1.000
_cell.angle_alpha   90.00
_cell.angle_beta   90.00
_cell.angle_gamma   90.00
#
_symmetry.space_group_name_H-M   'P 1'
#
loop_
_entity.id
_entity.type
_entity.pdbx_description
1 polymer ?
#
loop_
_entity_poly.entity_id
_entity_poly.type
_entity_poly.pdbx_seq_one_letter_code
_entity_poly.pdbx_strand_id
1 'polypeptide(L)'
;MRLYSYSFLLPFLLLLWACSSSSKITSSWRSPDRATLSFKKVVVLGLIRDADRTIREEMEQYLASALRNRGQWAECACELYGPKEFDQLNEQQAIEKLKSKGVDAVLTIVLLDKTKERYYVPGHMNYTPYGFYYNRFWGYSRAIYGRIYSPGYYVTDTKYFWESNLYDLTSGNLLYSSQSQSFDPSTSAAMGKEYGKLIVEDLDTKRVIAFAAVPTKSP
;
A
#
# COMPACT_ATOMS: atom_id res chain seq x y z
N MET A 1 18.66 48.92 -10.07
CA MET A 1 19.87 48.07 -10.03
C MET A 1 19.65 46.91 -9.05
N ARG A 2 19.90 45.63 -9.44
CA ARG A 2 19.91 44.41 -8.67
C ARG A 2 18.55 43.84 -8.20
N LEU A 3 17.81 43.22 -9.13
CA LEU A 3 16.63 42.38 -8.88
C LEU A 3 16.76 40.96 -9.49
N TYR A 4 17.96 40.45 -9.72
CA TYR A 4 18.18 39.17 -10.42
C TYR A 4 18.57 37.98 -9.51
N SER A 5 18.56 38.12 -8.16
CA SER A 5 19.13 37.09 -7.27
C SER A 5 18.12 36.07 -6.69
N TYR A 6 16.82 36.27 -6.85
CA TYR A 6 15.81 35.36 -6.25
C TYR A 6 15.22 34.35 -7.22
N SER A 7 15.51 34.46 -8.52
CA SER A 7 14.92 33.56 -9.53
C SER A 7 15.50 32.13 -9.54
N PHE A 8 16.64 31.90 -8.88
CA PHE A 8 17.33 30.62 -8.87
C PHE A 8 16.96 29.71 -7.69
N LEU A 9 16.31 30.28 -6.66
CA LEU A 9 15.91 29.49 -5.46
C LEU A 9 14.56 28.76 -5.64
N LEU A 10 13.71 29.19 -6.56
CA LEU A 10 12.38 28.64 -6.78
C LEU A 10 12.39 27.21 -7.37
N PRO A 11 13.25 26.85 -8.34
CA PRO A 11 13.27 25.48 -8.88
C PRO A 11 13.84 24.44 -7.91
N PHE A 12 14.65 24.83 -6.94
CA PHE A 12 15.23 23.90 -5.95
C PHE A 12 14.23 23.43 -4.89
N LEU A 13 13.18 24.23 -4.62
CA LEU A 13 12.14 23.88 -3.65
C LEU A 13 11.14 22.82 -4.17
N LEU A 14 11.06 22.65 -5.49
CA LEU A 14 10.15 21.67 -6.13
C LEU A 14 10.69 20.22 -6.14
N LEU A 15 11.97 20.02 -5.82
CA LEU A 15 12.60 18.70 -5.86
C LEU A 15 12.38 17.86 -4.58
N LEU A 16 11.75 18.41 -3.54
CA LEU A 16 11.61 17.73 -2.24
C LEU A 16 10.34 16.89 -2.09
N TRP A 17 9.51 16.75 -3.11
CA TRP A 17 8.28 15.92 -3.06
C TRP A 17 8.47 14.54 -3.68
N ALA A 18 9.62 13.91 -3.48
CA ALA A 18 9.78 12.49 -3.73
C ALA A 18 9.04 11.73 -2.61
N CYS A 19 7.74 11.52 -2.76
CA CYS A 19 6.96 10.63 -1.90
C CYS A 19 7.45 9.21 -2.17
N SER A 20 8.33 8.69 -1.32
CA SER A 20 8.77 7.29 -1.38
C SER A 20 7.57 6.41 -1.03
N SER A 21 7.03 5.69 -2.00
CA SER A 21 6.02 4.67 -1.74
C SER A 21 6.66 3.51 -0.97
N SER A 22 6.03 3.11 0.13
CA SER A 22 6.46 1.94 0.90
C SER A 22 6.07 0.62 0.23
N SER A 23 5.29 0.67 -0.85
CA SER A 23 4.78 -0.50 -1.55
C SER A 23 5.25 -0.55 -3.01
N LYS A 24 5.56 -1.76 -3.51
CA LYS A 24 5.97 -1.99 -4.90
C LYS A 24 5.45 -3.31 -5.44
N ILE A 25 5.16 -3.37 -6.74
CA ILE A 25 4.92 -4.63 -7.46
C ILE A 25 6.25 -5.30 -7.73
N THR A 26 6.33 -6.59 -7.45
CA THR A 26 7.51 -7.43 -7.72
C THR A 26 7.35 -8.23 -9.01
N SER A 27 6.13 -8.65 -9.31
CA SER A 27 5.78 -9.31 -10.58
C SER A 27 4.31 -9.08 -10.88
N SER A 28 3.95 -9.04 -12.15
CA SER A 28 2.55 -9.04 -12.58
C SER A 28 2.37 -9.65 -13.95
N TRP A 29 1.24 -10.33 -14.12
CA TRP A 29 0.85 -11.04 -15.33
C TRP A 29 -0.59 -10.68 -15.72
N ARG A 30 -0.85 -10.67 -17.01
CA ARG A 30 -2.17 -10.53 -17.61
C ARG A 30 -2.41 -11.68 -18.59
N SER A 31 -3.64 -12.18 -18.66
CA SER A 31 -4.03 -13.17 -19.66
C SER A 31 -3.82 -12.62 -21.09
N PRO A 32 -2.99 -13.26 -21.94
CA PRO A 32 -2.66 -12.75 -23.26
C PRO A 32 -3.84 -12.80 -24.24
N ASP A 33 -4.75 -13.75 -24.06
CA ASP A 33 -5.84 -14.05 -25.01
C ASP A 33 -7.11 -13.23 -24.73
N ARG A 34 -7.05 -12.27 -23.82
CA ARG A 34 -8.23 -11.50 -23.42
C ARG A 34 -8.12 -10.04 -23.82
N ALA A 35 -9.19 -9.54 -24.46
CA ALA A 35 -9.38 -8.10 -24.64
C ALA A 35 -9.50 -7.42 -23.28
N THR A 36 -9.34 -6.09 -23.24
CA THR A 36 -9.66 -5.29 -22.04
C THR A 36 -11.14 -5.49 -21.70
N LEU A 37 -11.44 -5.88 -20.46
CA LEU A 37 -12.80 -6.21 -20.03
C LEU A 37 -13.42 -5.05 -19.27
N SER A 38 -14.75 -5.00 -19.31
CA SER A 38 -15.55 -4.10 -18.50
C SER A 38 -16.45 -4.94 -17.62
N PHE A 39 -16.42 -4.70 -16.31
CA PHE A 39 -17.24 -5.40 -15.33
C PHE A 39 -18.33 -4.48 -14.80
N LYS A 40 -19.51 -5.05 -14.55
CA LYS A 40 -20.62 -4.33 -13.92
C LYS A 40 -20.30 -4.07 -12.45
N LYS A 41 -19.75 -5.11 -11.76
CA LYS A 41 -19.47 -5.04 -10.34
C LYS A 41 -18.31 -5.96 -9.98
N VAL A 42 -17.25 -5.39 -9.45
CA VAL A 42 -16.10 -6.13 -8.89
C VAL A 42 -16.26 -6.24 -7.38
N VAL A 43 -16.05 -7.42 -6.81
CA VAL A 43 -15.89 -7.58 -5.37
C VAL A 43 -14.41 -7.76 -5.04
N VAL A 44 -13.95 -7.00 -4.06
CA VAL A 44 -12.61 -7.16 -3.46
C VAL A 44 -12.73 -8.08 -2.26
N LEU A 45 -12.01 -9.20 -2.30
CA LEU A 45 -12.05 -10.27 -1.30
C LEU A 45 -10.66 -10.53 -0.71
N GLY A 46 -10.49 -10.25 0.57
CA GLY A 46 -9.27 -10.50 1.31
C GLY A 46 -9.20 -11.92 1.86
N LEU A 47 -8.25 -12.69 1.38
CA LEU A 47 -7.92 -14.03 1.91
C LEU A 47 -6.79 -13.89 2.94
N ILE A 48 -7.12 -13.27 4.07
CA ILE A 48 -6.21 -12.92 5.16
C ILE A 48 -6.77 -13.53 6.44
N ARG A 49 -5.90 -14.10 7.30
CA ARG A 49 -6.31 -14.77 8.53
C ARG A 49 -7.07 -13.84 9.48
N ASP A 50 -7.98 -14.39 10.28
CA ASP A 50 -8.80 -13.63 11.24
C ASP A 50 -7.98 -12.84 12.27
N ALA A 51 -6.79 -13.30 12.63
CA ALA A 51 -5.88 -12.56 13.50
C ALA A 51 -5.48 -11.16 12.96
N ASP A 52 -5.54 -10.99 11.63
CA ASP A 52 -5.22 -9.75 10.93
C ASP A 52 -6.48 -9.09 10.32
N ARG A 53 -7.64 -9.25 10.97
CA ARG A 53 -8.96 -8.79 10.47
C ARG A 53 -8.97 -7.30 10.09
N THR A 54 -8.39 -6.44 10.91
CA THR A 54 -8.31 -5.00 10.62
C THR A 54 -7.53 -4.75 9.32
N ILE A 55 -6.43 -5.46 9.11
CA ILE A 55 -5.65 -5.37 7.88
C ILE A 55 -6.51 -5.81 6.69
N ARG A 56 -7.26 -6.91 6.82
CA ARG A 56 -8.14 -7.40 5.76
C ARG A 56 -9.16 -6.35 5.35
N GLU A 57 -9.91 -5.83 6.32
CA GLU A 57 -10.98 -4.85 6.07
C GLU A 57 -10.44 -3.56 5.44
N GLU A 58 -9.33 -3.03 5.94
CA GLU A 58 -8.68 -1.85 5.39
C GLU A 58 -8.19 -2.08 3.94
N MET A 59 -7.53 -3.20 3.69
CA MET A 59 -7.03 -3.54 2.35
C MET A 59 -8.17 -3.68 1.34
N GLU A 60 -9.27 -4.38 1.71
CA GLU A 60 -10.46 -4.53 0.87
C GLU A 60 -11.12 -3.18 0.58
N GLN A 61 -11.35 -2.35 1.60
CA GLN A 61 -12.01 -1.05 1.48
C GLN A 61 -11.21 -0.08 0.61
N TYR A 62 -9.90 0.02 0.84
CA TYR A 62 -9.06 0.95 0.08
C TYR A 62 -8.90 0.52 -1.38
N LEU A 63 -8.76 -0.78 -1.67
CA LEU A 63 -8.69 -1.26 -3.04
C LEU A 63 -10.04 -1.07 -3.77
N ALA A 64 -11.17 -1.39 -3.11
CA ALA A 64 -12.49 -1.12 -3.67
C ALA A 64 -12.71 0.38 -3.94
N SER A 65 -12.28 1.24 -3.01
CA SER A 65 -12.33 2.70 -3.19
C SER A 65 -11.45 3.17 -4.35
N ALA A 66 -10.24 2.62 -4.51
CA ALA A 66 -9.34 2.96 -5.60
C ALA A 66 -9.94 2.57 -6.98
N LEU A 67 -10.60 1.42 -7.07
CA LEU A 67 -11.34 1.01 -8.28
C LEU A 67 -12.50 1.98 -8.60
N ARG A 68 -13.29 2.34 -7.58
CA ARG A 68 -14.39 3.31 -7.75
C ARG A 68 -13.91 4.68 -8.23
N ASN A 69 -12.79 5.15 -7.71
CA ASN A 69 -12.17 6.42 -8.12
C ASN A 69 -11.72 6.43 -9.60
N ARG A 70 -11.55 5.25 -10.20
CA ARG A 70 -11.26 5.07 -11.63
C ARG A 70 -12.51 4.72 -12.46
N GLY A 71 -13.70 4.83 -11.86
CA GLY A 71 -14.97 4.59 -12.55
C GLY A 71 -15.39 3.13 -12.64
N GLN A 72 -14.66 2.19 -12.03
CA GLN A 72 -15.07 0.80 -11.92
C GLN A 72 -15.89 0.59 -10.65
N TRP A 73 -17.15 0.16 -10.79
CA TRP A 73 -17.96 -0.19 -9.62
C TRP A 73 -17.31 -1.35 -8.86
N ALA A 74 -16.97 -1.12 -7.61
CA ALA A 74 -16.36 -2.12 -6.77
C ALA A 74 -16.86 -2.02 -5.33
N GLU A 75 -17.01 -3.14 -4.66
CA GLU A 75 -17.42 -3.25 -3.27
C GLU A 75 -16.46 -4.13 -2.47
N CYS A 76 -16.33 -3.81 -1.19
CA CYS A 76 -15.61 -4.62 -0.22
C CYS A 76 -16.42 -5.88 0.11
N ALA A 77 -15.79 -7.05 0.17
CA ALA A 77 -16.45 -8.24 0.67
C ALA A 77 -16.87 -8.07 2.14
N CYS A 78 -16.14 -7.28 2.91
CA CYS A 78 -16.42 -6.95 4.31
C CYS A 78 -17.77 -6.22 4.53
N GLU A 79 -18.28 -5.52 3.50
CA GLU A 79 -19.58 -4.83 3.55
C GLU A 79 -20.74 -5.72 3.08
N LEU A 80 -20.45 -6.68 2.19
CA LEU A 80 -21.47 -7.52 1.58
C LEU A 80 -21.73 -8.83 2.32
N TYR A 81 -20.71 -9.32 3.02
CA TYR A 81 -20.71 -10.66 3.58
C TYR A 81 -20.18 -10.69 5.01
N GLY A 82 -20.75 -11.55 5.83
CA GLY A 82 -20.24 -11.85 7.16
C GLY A 82 -18.87 -12.55 7.11
N PRO A 83 -18.08 -12.47 8.19
CA PRO A 83 -16.69 -12.98 8.21
C PRO A 83 -16.54 -14.48 7.97
N LYS A 84 -17.61 -15.27 8.16
CA LYS A 84 -17.62 -16.74 7.98
C LYS A 84 -18.55 -17.20 6.87
N GLU A 85 -19.01 -16.29 6.04
CA GLU A 85 -20.09 -16.56 5.09
C GLU A 85 -19.66 -17.47 3.93
N PHE A 86 -18.36 -17.62 3.71
CA PHE A 86 -17.76 -18.49 2.69
C PHE A 86 -17.14 -19.78 3.26
N ASP A 87 -17.00 -19.92 4.58
CA ASP A 87 -16.21 -20.99 5.23
C ASP A 87 -16.71 -22.42 4.91
N GLN A 88 -18.00 -22.58 4.65
CA GLN A 88 -18.61 -23.89 4.40
C GLN A 88 -19.16 -24.05 2.98
N LEU A 89 -18.93 -23.10 2.11
CA LEU A 89 -19.40 -23.14 0.72
C LEU A 89 -18.41 -23.89 -0.16
N ASN A 90 -18.93 -24.71 -1.06
CA ASN A 90 -18.13 -25.18 -2.18
C ASN A 90 -17.99 -24.07 -3.23
N GLU A 91 -17.10 -24.26 -4.21
CA GLU A 91 -16.80 -23.27 -5.24
C GLU A 91 -18.06 -22.79 -5.98
N GLN A 92 -18.92 -23.70 -6.38
CA GLN A 92 -20.14 -23.36 -7.12
C GLN A 92 -21.09 -22.51 -6.26
N GLN A 93 -21.28 -22.87 -5.00
CA GLN A 93 -22.12 -22.12 -4.05
C GLN A 93 -21.56 -20.72 -3.78
N ALA A 94 -20.22 -20.60 -3.67
CA ALA A 94 -19.56 -19.31 -3.50
C ALA A 94 -19.76 -18.41 -4.74
N ILE A 95 -19.58 -18.97 -5.94
CA ILE A 95 -19.82 -18.24 -7.22
C ILE A 95 -21.28 -17.83 -7.34
N GLU A 96 -22.24 -18.71 -7.08
CA GLU A 96 -23.68 -18.40 -7.14
C GLU A 96 -24.04 -17.29 -6.15
N LYS A 97 -23.49 -17.34 -4.94
CA LYS A 97 -23.69 -16.30 -3.92
C LYS A 97 -23.16 -14.94 -4.35
N LEU A 98 -21.98 -14.88 -4.95
CA LEU A 98 -21.42 -13.67 -5.52
C LEU A 98 -22.30 -13.12 -6.66
N LYS A 99 -22.66 -13.98 -7.61
CA LYS A 99 -23.54 -13.64 -8.75
C LYS A 99 -24.92 -13.17 -8.32
N SER A 100 -25.50 -13.72 -7.25
CA SER A 100 -26.80 -13.28 -6.72
C SER A 100 -26.80 -11.81 -6.25
N LYS A 101 -25.63 -11.25 -5.94
CA LYS A 101 -25.41 -9.84 -5.61
C LYS A 101 -25.01 -8.97 -6.82
N GLY A 102 -25.07 -9.54 -8.03
CA GLY A 102 -24.73 -8.85 -9.28
C GLY A 102 -23.22 -8.74 -9.52
N VAL A 103 -22.41 -9.51 -8.81
CA VAL A 103 -20.95 -9.55 -8.98
C VAL A 103 -20.61 -10.36 -10.21
N ASP A 104 -19.76 -9.82 -11.09
CA ASP A 104 -19.29 -10.49 -12.31
C ASP A 104 -17.75 -10.68 -12.31
N ALA A 105 -17.03 -10.03 -11.39
CA ALA A 105 -15.61 -10.28 -11.19
C ALA A 105 -15.21 -10.24 -9.70
N VAL A 106 -14.18 -11.00 -9.33
CA VAL A 106 -13.60 -10.99 -7.99
C VAL A 106 -12.11 -10.65 -8.09
N LEU A 107 -11.70 -9.64 -7.33
CA LEU A 107 -10.30 -9.29 -7.14
C LEU A 107 -9.88 -9.73 -5.72
N THR A 108 -9.07 -10.77 -5.64
CA THR A 108 -8.59 -11.28 -4.35
C THR A 108 -7.36 -10.52 -3.85
N ILE A 109 -7.22 -10.43 -2.54
CA ILE A 109 -6.01 -9.97 -1.85
C ILE A 109 -5.56 -11.09 -0.92
N VAL A 110 -4.38 -11.65 -1.14
CA VAL A 110 -3.82 -12.73 -0.34
C VAL A 110 -2.58 -12.24 0.39
N LEU A 111 -2.52 -12.42 1.71
CA LEU A 111 -1.30 -12.23 2.47
C LEU A 111 -0.48 -13.52 2.40
N LEU A 112 0.57 -13.51 1.57
CA LEU A 112 1.44 -14.67 1.38
C LEU A 112 2.39 -14.85 2.57
N ASP A 113 3.00 -13.75 3.03
CA ASP A 113 3.96 -13.77 4.13
C ASP A 113 4.02 -12.41 4.84
N LYS A 114 4.44 -12.47 6.12
CA LYS A 114 4.65 -11.30 6.97
C LYS A 114 5.92 -11.53 7.78
N THR A 115 6.99 -10.91 7.36
CA THR A 115 8.31 -11.04 7.97
C THR A 115 8.63 -9.83 8.84
N LYS A 116 9.10 -10.06 10.06
CA LYS A 116 9.59 -9.03 10.97
C LYS A 116 11.10 -9.14 11.08
N GLU A 117 11.80 -8.08 10.68
CA GLU A 117 13.25 -7.97 10.82
C GLU A 117 13.56 -7.03 11.98
N ARG A 118 14.36 -7.50 12.93
CA ARG A 118 14.79 -6.71 14.07
C ARG A 118 16.28 -6.46 13.98
N TYR A 119 16.67 -5.19 13.95
CA TYR A 119 18.08 -4.80 13.94
C TYR A 119 18.38 -3.80 15.05
N TYR A 120 19.61 -3.86 15.51
CA TYR A 120 20.10 -2.97 16.56
C TYR A 120 20.70 -1.72 15.92
N VAL A 121 20.22 -0.56 16.32
CA VAL A 121 20.83 0.73 15.98
C VAL A 121 21.76 1.12 17.11
N PRO A 122 23.09 1.13 16.90
CA PRO A 122 24.04 1.52 17.92
C PRO A 122 23.79 2.94 18.38
N GLY A 123 23.95 3.17 19.66
CA GLY A 123 23.93 4.53 20.21
C GLY A 123 25.04 5.39 19.61
N HIS A 124 24.74 6.64 19.32
CA HIS A 124 25.69 7.58 18.74
C HIS A 124 26.25 8.47 19.85
N MET A 125 27.57 8.58 19.93
CA MET A 125 28.21 9.67 20.66
C MET A 125 28.35 10.86 19.71
N ASN A 126 27.50 11.86 19.88
CA ASN A 126 27.70 13.15 19.22
C ASN A 126 28.79 13.92 19.95
N TYR A 127 30.04 13.68 19.56
CA TYR A 127 31.16 14.40 20.09
C TYR A 127 31.47 15.63 19.25
N THR A 128 31.23 16.81 19.82
CA THR A 128 31.64 18.09 19.22
C THR A 128 32.84 18.58 20.03
N PRO A 129 34.09 18.44 19.55
CA PRO A 129 35.29 18.67 20.34
C PRO A 129 35.58 20.13 20.67
N TYR A 130 34.90 21.08 20.08
CA TYR A 130 35.14 22.52 20.32
C TYR A 130 33.83 23.26 20.55
N GLY A 131 33.56 23.58 21.81
CA GLY A 131 32.44 24.43 22.20
C GLY A 131 32.80 25.26 23.44
N PHE A 132 32.07 26.36 23.62
CA PHE A 132 32.23 27.33 24.74
C PHE A 132 32.19 26.70 26.15
N TYR A 133 31.91 25.43 26.26
CA TYR A 133 31.69 24.70 27.52
C TYR A 133 32.99 24.18 28.15
N TYR A 134 34.08 24.13 27.38
CA TYR A 134 35.35 23.57 27.89
C TYR A 134 36.00 24.38 29.01
N ASN A 135 35.70 25.66 29.08
CA ASN A 135 36.33 26.56 30.10
C ASN A 135 35.54 26.62 31.42
N ARG A 136 34.42 25.91 31.56
CA ARG A 136 33.61 25.90 32.77
C ARG A 136 33.15 24.46 33.07
N PHE A 137 33.70 23.86 34.12
CA PHE A 137 33.40 22.49 34.52
C PHE A 137 31.90 22.18 34.60
N TRP A 138 31.09 23.03 35.22
CA TRP A 138 29.65 22.80 35.36
C TRP A 138 28.88 22.92 34.01
N GLY A 139 29.26 23.81 33.13
CA GLY A 139 28.71 23.94 31.81
C GLY A 139 29.00 22.73 30.92
N TYR A 140 30.25 22.27 31.00
CA TYR A 140 30.71 21.04 30.34
C TYR A 140 29.99 19.81 30.87
N SER A 141 29.97 19.60 32.19
CA SER A 141 29.31 18.47 32.83
C SER A 141 27.83 18.37 32.48
N ARG A 142 27.11 19.48 32.54
CA ARG A 142 25.67 19.52 32.21
C ARG A 142 25.40 19.31 30.71
N ALA A 143 26.23 19.86 29.83
CA ALA A 143 26.08 19.72 28.39
C ALA A 143 26.46 18.31 27.91
N ILE A 144 27.43 17.68 28.54
CA ILE A 144 27.92 16.35 28.18
C ILE A 144 27.06 15.23 28.79
N TYR A 145 26.60 15.39 30.05
CA TYR A 145 25.84 14.34 30.73
C TYR A 145 24.57 13.89 29.95
N GLY A 146 23.92 14.81 29.21
CA GLY A 146 22.79 14.50 28.32
C GLY A 146 23.20 14.00 26.94
N ARG A 147 24.50 13.99 26.58
CA ARG A 147 24.98 13.69 25.23
C ARG A 147 25.92 12.49 25.14
N ILE A 148 26.53 12.07 26.24
CA ILE A 148 27.57 11.03 26.24
C ILE A 148 27.01 9.65 26.03
N TYR A 149 25.76 9.40 26.42
CA TYR A 149 25.16 8.07 26.31
C TYR A 149 23.76 8.15 25.74
N SER A 150 23.68 7.93 24.45
CA SER A 150 22.41 7.56 23.80
C SER A 150 22.39 6.03 23.68
N PRO A 151 21.62 5.32 24.52
CA PRO A 151 21.56 3.87 24.41
C PRO A 151 21.12 3.49 22.99
N GLY A 152 21.77 2.48 22.43
CA GLY A 152 21.29 1.86 21.21
C GLY A 152 19.87 1.31 21.42
N TYR A 153 19.07 1.28 20.35
CA TYR A 153 17.71 0.77 20.39
C TYR A 153 17.49 -0.25 19.27
N TYR A 154 16.49 -1.07 19.46
CA TYR A 154 16.08 -2.02 18.44
C TYR A 154 14.97 -1.42 17.59
N VAL A 155 15.12 -1.48 16.27
CA VAL A 155 14.08 -1.20 15.29
C VAL A 155 13.54 -2.52 14.79
N THR A 156 12.24 -2.57 14.58
CA THR A 156 11.57 -3.73 13.99
C THR A 156 10.84 -3.28 12.74
N ASP A 157 11.35 -3.66 11.59
CA ASP A 157 10.69 -3.42 10.31
C ASP A 157 9.78 -4.61 9.97
N THR A 158 8.62 -4.33 9.44
CA THR A 158 7.68 -5.36 9.00
C THR A 158 7.52 -5.31 7.48
N LYS A 159 7.77 -6.46 6.84
CA LYS A 159 7.55 -6.65 5.41
C LYS A 159 6.32 -7.53 5.19
N TYR A 160 5.45 -7.10 4.32
CA TYR A 160 4.27 -7.84 3.89
C TYR A 160 4.42 -8.24 2.43
N PHE A 161 4.09 -9.49 2.11
CA PHE A 161 4.11 -10.03 0.76
C PHE A 161 2.69 -10.36 0.34
N TRP A 162 2.24 -9.74 -0.73
CA TRP A 162 0.87 -9.82 -1.20
C TRP A 162 0.77 -10.47 -2.56
N GLU A 163 -0.36 -11.12 -2.81
CA GLU A 163 -0.78 -11.54 -4.14
C GLU A 163 -2.18 -11.02 -4.41
N SER A 164 -2.41 -10.51 -5.61
CA SER A 164 -3.73 -10.13 -6.11
C SER A 164 -4.06 -10.88 -7.37
N ASN A 165 -5.26 -11.45 -7.42
CA ASN A 165 -5.74 -12.18 -8.58
C ASN A 165 -7.15 -11.68 -8.97
N LEU A 166 -7.34 -11.33 -10.24
CA LEU A 166 -8.64 -10.97 -10.78
C LEU A 166 -9.22 -12.13 -11.58
N TYR A 167 -10.41 -12.54 -11.21
CA TYR A 167 -11.17 -13.61 -11.86
C TYR A 167 -12.46 -13.07 -12.48
N ASP A 168 -12.75 -13.49 -13.72
CA ASP A 168 -14.06 -13.36 -14.33
C ASP A 168 -14.96 -14.47 -13.81
N LEU A 169 -16.02 -14.14 -13.09
CA LEU A 169 -16.95 -15.13 -12.54
C LEU A 169 -17.82 -15.79 -13.62
N THR A 170 -17.95 -15.21 -14.80
CA THR A 170 -18.74 -15.77 -15.89
C THR A 170 -18.01 -16.96 -16.51
N SER A 171 -16.73 -16.80 -16.79
CA SER A 171 -15.89 -17.84 -17.40
C SER A 171 -15.08 -18.66 -16.41
N GLY A 172 -14.96 -18.22 -15.15
CA GLY A 172 -14.09 -18.80 -14.15
C GLY A 172 -12.59 -18.56 -14.38
N ASN A 173 -12.22 -17.76 -15.38
CA ASN A 173 -10.83 -17.59 -15.77
C ASN A 173 -10.10 -16.54 -14.95
N LEU A 174 -8.82 -16.81 -14.68
CA LEU A 174 -7.85 -15.81 -14.18
C LEU A 174 -7.52 -14.84 -15.32
N LEU A 175 -7.65 -13.56 -15.03
CA LEU A 175 -7.39 -12.47 -15.99
C LEU A 175 -6.11 -11.71 -15.68
N TYR A 176 -5.77 -11.63 -14.40
CA TYR A 176 -4.64 -10.89 -13.90
C TYR A 176 -4.15 -11.51 -12.61
N SER A 177 -2.83 -11.50 -12.43
CA SER A 177 -2.17 -11.88 -11.19
C SER A 177 -1.01 -10.94 -10.94
N SER A 178 -0.82 -10.50 -9.70
CA SER A 178 0.34 -9.70 -9.31
C SER A 178 0.83 -10.08 -7.93
N GLN A 179 2.14 -9.96 -7.75
CA GLN A 179 2.79 -10.01 -6.45
C GLN A 179 3.37 -8.66 -6.09
N SER A 180 3.24 -8.28 -4.84
CA SER A 180 3.73 -7.00 -4.34
C SER A 180 4.27 -7.12 -2.92
N GLN A 181 5.03 -6.10 -2.52
CA GLN A 181 5.62 -5.99 -1.19
C GLN A 181 5.28 -4.63 -0.59
N SER A 182 4.98 -4.62 0.70
CA SER A 182 4.86 -3.39 1.50
C SER A 182 5.89 -3.41 2.63
N PHE A 183 6.64 -2.31 2.78
CA PHE A 183 7.71 -2.18 3.75
C PHE A 183 7.29 -1.21 4.85
N ASP A 184 7.34 -1.66 6.08
CA ASP A 184 7.14 -0.92 7.31
C ASP A 184 6.04 0.16 7.23
N PRO A 185 4.80 -0.23 6.88
CA PRO A 185 3.69 0.71 6.76
C PRO A 185 3.38 1.32 8.13
N SER A 186 3.17 2.62 8.20
CA SER A 186 2.87 3.33 9.44
C SER A 186 1.55 2.88 10.08
N THR A 187 0.57 2.51 9.26
CA THR A 187 -0.73 1.97 9.66
C THR A 187 -1.28 1.02 8.60
N SER A 188 -2.24 0.16 8.98
CA SER A 188 -2.97 -0.69 8.02
C SER A 188 -3.73 0.15 6.98
N ALA A 189 -4.29 1.29 7.38
CA ALA A 189 -4.97 2.22 6.49
C ALA A 189 -4.03 2.82 5.43
N ALA A 190 -2.82 3.27 5.84
CA ALA A 190 -1.82 3.78 4.92
C ALA A 190 -1.37 2.69 3.93
N MET A 191 -1.14 1.47 4.42
CA MET A 191 -0.81 0.32 3.60
C MET A 191 -1.91 0.01 2.58
N GLY A 192 -3.17 -0.05 3.01
CA GLY A 192 -4.31 -0.31 2.14
C GLY A 192 -4.46 0.76 1.03
N LYS A 193 -4.27 2.04 1.39
CA LYS A 193 -4.33 3.14 0.43
C LYS A 193 -3.24 3.07 -0.63
N GLU A 194 -1.99 2.84 -0.24
CA GLU A 194 -0.87 2.69 -1.18
C GLU A 194 -1.02 1.46 -2.06
N TYR A 195 -1.40 0.34 -1.45
CA TYR A 195 -1.65 -0.91 -2.14
C TYR A 195 -2.78 -0.77 -3.18
N GLY A 196 -3.92 -0.19 -2.77
CA GLY A 196 -5.06 0.01 -3.67
C GLY A 196 -4.69 0.84 -4.90
N LYS A 197 -3.93 1.94 -4.69
CA LYS A 197 -3.39 2.75 -5.78
C LYS A 197 -2.49 1.93 -6.70
N LEU A 198 -1.54 1.20 -6.12
CA LEU A 198 -0.54 0.41 -6.84
C LEU A 198 -1.20 -0.65 -7.74
N ILE A 199 -2.16 -1.42 -7.22
CA ILE A 199 -2.85 -2.46 -7.97
C ILE A 199 -3.71 -1.87 -9.10
N VAL A 200 -4.43 -0.78 -8.83
CA VAL A 200 -5.28 -0.14 -9.85
C VAL A 200 -4.44 0.47 -10.97
N GLU A 201 -3.29 1.06 -10.67
CA GLU A 201 -2.34 1.57 -11.66
C GLU A 201 -1.77 0.44 -12.54
N ASP A 202 -1.46 -0.72 -11.96
CA ASP A 202 -0.97 -1.87 -12.74
C ASP A 202 -2.07 -2.49 -13.62
N LEU A 203 -3.30 -2.62 -13.10
CA LEU A 203 -4.47 -3.06 -13.88
C LEU A 203 -4.74 -2.16 -15.08
N ASP A 204 -4.60 -0.84 -14.92
CA ASP A 204 -4.74 0.15 -15.99
C ASP A 204 -3.59 0.06 -17.00
N THR A 205 -2.36 0.06 -16.53
CA THR A 205 -1.14 -0.04 -17.38
C THR A 205 -1.17 -1.29 -18.23
N LYS A 206 -1.61 -2.40 -17.66
CA LYS A 206 -1.76 -3.68 -18.37
C LYS A 206 -3.05 -3.80 -19.16
N ARG A 207 -3.93 -2.79 -19.12
CA ARG A 207 -5.22 -2.76 -19.81
C ARG A 207 -6.07 -4.00 -19.49
N VAL A 208 -6.12 -4.41 -18.24
CA VAL A 208 -6.91 -5.56 -17.79
C VAL A 208 -8.38 -5.17 -17.71
N ILE A 209 -8.66 -4.02 -17.10
CA ILE A 209 -10.00 -3.43 -16.94
C ILE A 209 -10.06 -2.15 -17.77
N ALA A 210 -11.20 -1.93 -18.43
CA ALA A 210 -11.49 -0.68 -19.11
C ALA A 210 -11.93 0.37 -18.08
N PHE A 211 -11.01 1.17 -17.60
CA PHE A 211 -11.33 2.30 -16.73
C PHE A 211 -11.90 3.47 -17.55
N ALA A 212 -12.88 4.19 -16.97
CA ALA A 212 -13.34 5.44 -17.55
C ALA A 212 -12.17 6.44 -17.61
N ALA A 213 -12.06 7.17 -18.72
CA ALA A 213 -11.07 8.24 -18.84
C ALA A 213 -11.30 9.25 -17.69
N VAL A 214 -10.29 9.44 -16.84
CA VAL A 214 -10.34 10.49 -15.81
C VAL A 214 -10.45 11.82 -16.54
N PRO A 215 -11.50 12.63 -16.33
CA PRO A 215 -11.56 13.95 -16.94
C PRO A 215 -10.36 14.75 -16.46
N THR A 216 -9.42 15.03 -17.35
CA THR A 216 -8.33 15.96 -17.09
C THR A 216 -8.95 17.30 -16.74
N LYS A 217 -8.82 17.74 -15.50
CA LYS A 217 -9.10 19.13 -15.16
C LYS A 217 -8.22 19.97 -16.08
N SER A 218 -8.87 20.63 -17.04
CA SER A 218 -8.21 21.69 -17.80
C SER A 218 -7.68 22.76 -16.85
N PRO A 219 -6.51 23.31 -17.13
CA PRO A 219 -5.85 24.32 -16.30
C PRO A 219 -6.67 25.59 -16.13
#